data_7c8dde0e4697423ce5dfec8a19b1693e
#
_entry.id   7c8dde0e4697423ce5dfec8a19b1693e
#
_cell.length_a   1.000
_cell.length_b   1.000
_cell.length_c   1.000
_cell.angle_alpha   90.00
_cell.angle_beta   90.00
_cell.angle_gamma   90.00
#
_symmetry.space_group_name_H-M   'P 1'
#
loop_
_entity.id
_entity.type
_entity.pdbx_description
1 polymer ?
#
loop_
_entity_poly.entity_id
_entity_poly.type
_entity_poly.pdbx_seq_one_letter_code
_entity_poly.pdbx_strand_id
1 'polypeptide(L)'
;DQLLKLHAKGITFHGVIAADDSLALGALKYAREMKLRIPEDLAIIGYNNSMLVNCCDPELTSIDNKLETLCQHLITTLMGVLGGSEMPKKTVFSGELVKRGTTK
;
A
#
# COMPACT_ATOMS: atom_id res chain seq x y z
N ASP A 1 -10.34 5.28 15.23
CA ASP A 1 -9.00 5.01 14.75
C ASP A 1 -8.40 3.80 15.46
N GLN A 2 -8.03 2.78 14.70
CA GLN A 2 -7.57 1.50 15.25
C GLN A 2 -6.21 1.61 15.95
N LEU A 3 -5.30 2.42 15.43
CA LEU A 3 -3.96 2.59 16.03
C LEU A 3 -4.06 3.24 17.41
N LEU A 4 -4.92 4.23 17.56
CA LEU A 4 -5.17 4.86 18.87
C LEU A 4 -5.78 3.87 19.87
N LYS A 5 -6.68 2.99 19.41
CA LYS A 5 -7.27 1.94 20.25
C LYS A 5 -6.22 0.93 20.72
N LEU A 6 -5.31 0.51 19.83
CA LEU A 6 -4.22 -0.39 20.18
C LEU A 6 -3.26 0.27 21.18
N HIS A 7 -2.93 1.53 20.95
CA HIS A 7 -2.08 2.29 21.87
C HIS A 7 -2.72 2.40 23.27
N ALA A 8 -4.01 2.69 23.32
CA ALA A 8 -4.76 2.77 24.60
C ALA A 8 -4.76 1.43 25.36
N LYS A 9 -4.64 0.30 24.65
CA LYS A 9 -4.53 -1.03 25.25
C LYS A 9 -3.10 -1.39 25.69
N GLY A 10 -2.14 -0.48 25.53
CA GLY A 10 -0.75 -0.72 25.88
C GLY A 10 0.01 -1.59 24.88
N ILE A 11 -0.54 -1.80 23.68
CA ILE A 11 0.11 -2.58 22.63
C ILE A 11 1.13 -1.68 21.91
N THR A 12 2.39 -2.13 21.87
CA THR A 12 3.46 -1.43 21.14
C THR A 12 3.70 -2.09 19.79
N PHE A 13 3.98 -1.27 18.78
CA PHE A 13 4.30 -1.73 17.43
C PHE A 13 5.29 -0.76 16.78
N HIS A 14 6.13 -1.27 15.89
CA HIS A 14 7.19 -0.51 15.23
C HIS A 14 7.02 -0.45 13.70
N GLY A 15 6.00 -1.11 13.19
CA GLY A 15 5.69 -1.10 11.77
C GLY A 15 4.19 -1.23 11.52
N VAL A 16 3.73 -0.60 10.45
CA VAL A 16 2.34 -0.66 9.99
C VAL A 16 2.34 -0.97 8.50
N ILE A 17 1.60 -1.99 8.12
CA ILE A 17 1.28 -2.26 6.72
C ILE A 17 -0.18 -1.91 6.54
N ALA A 18 -0.45 -0.90 5.72
CA ALA A 18 -1.80 -0.43 5.45
C ALA A 18 -2.38 -1.13 4.21
N ALA A 19 -3.67 -1.37 4.22
CA ALA A 19 -4.37 -2.01 3.10
C ALA A 19 -4.38 -1.16 1.82
N ASP A 20 -4.19 0.15 1.95
CA ASP A 20 -3.97 1.07 0.84
C ASP A 20 -3.23 2.33 1.31
N ASP A 21 -2.85 3.18 0.35
CA ASP A 21 -2.09 4.40 0.65
C ASP A 21 -2.91 5.41 1.47
N SER A 22 -4.21 5.48 1.26
CA SER A 22 -5.06 6.41 2.03
C SER A 22 -5.12 6.03 3.51
N LEU A 23 -5.16 4.74 3.82
CA LEU A 23 -5.07 4.25 5.20
C LEU A 23 -3.68 4.49 5.78
N ALA A 24 -2.64 4.40 4.97
CA ALA A 24 -1.28 4.72 5.40
C ALA A 24 -1.14 6.18 5.82
N LEU A 25 -1.86 7.11 5.19
CA LEU A 25 -1.90 8.51 5.62
C LEU A 25 -2.47 8.66 7.04
N GLY A 26 -3.43 7.81 7.39
CA GLY A 26 -3.95 7.72 8.77
C GLY A 26 -2.86 7.30 9.76
N ALA A 27 -1.99 6.37 9.38
CA ALA A 27 -0.86 5.97 10.20
C ALA A 27 0.17 7.10 10.36
N LEU A 28 0.43 7.86 9.30
CA LEU A 28 1.29 9.06 9.36
C LEU A 28 0.72 10.10 10.32
N LYS A 29 -0.59 10.33 10.27
CA LYS A 29 -1.27 11.24 11.19
C LYS A 29 -1.13 10.77 12.63
N TYR A 30 -1.36 9.48 12.88
CA TYR A 30 -1.17 8.87 14.20
C TYR A 30 0.26 9.10 14.72
N ALA A 31 1.28 8.83 13.89
CA ALA A 31 2.67 9.01 14.27
C ALA A 31 2.96 10.48 14.65
N ARG A 32 2.40 11.42 13.89
CA ARG A 32 2.54 12.86 14.19
C ARG A 32 1.89 13.23 15.52
N GLU A 33 0.70 12.73 15.78
CA GLU A 33 0.00 12.99 17.06
C GLU A 33 0.73 12.41 18.26
N MET A 34 1.36 11.23 18.08
CA MET A 34 2.12 10.55 19.12
C MET A 34 3.59 10.99 19.17
N LYS A 35 4.00 11.94 18.30
CA LYS A 35 5.37 12.43 18.20
C LYS A 35 6.39 11.33 17.93
N LEU A 36 5.98 10.33 17.14
CA LEU A 36 6.85 9.25 16.71
C LEU A 36 7.64 9.68 15.47
N ARG A 37 8.90 9.30 15.42
CA ARG A 37 9.76 9.56 14.26
C ARG A 37 9.51 8.47 13.21
N ILE A 38 9.45 8.87 11.96
CA ILE A 38 9.29 7.97 10.81
C ILE A 38 10.55 8.08 9.94
N PRO A 39 11.24 6.97 9.67
CA PRO A 39 10.90 5.58 9.99
C PRO A 39 11.46 5.05 11.31
N GLU A 40 12.17 5.87 12.10
CA GLU A 40 12.97 5.40 13.25
C GLU A 40 12.12 4.70 14.32
N ASP A 41 11.02 5.30 14.72
CA ASP A 41 10.13 4.75 15.74
C ASP A 41 8.97 3.95 15.14
N LEU A 42 8.55 4.31 13.93
CA LEU A 42 7.44 3.65 13.23
C LEU A 42 7.69 3.66 11.73
N ALA A 43 7.82 2.48 11.14
CA ALA A 43 7.87 2.32 9.69
C ALA A 43 6.46 2.08 9.13
N ILE A 44 6.17 2.62 7.95
CA ILE A 44 4.84 2.53 7.34
C ILE A 44 4.98 2.11 5.89
N ILE A 45 4.18 1.12 5.48
CA ILE A 45 4.06 0.68 4.10
C ILE A 45 2.61 0.82 3.67
N GLY A 46 2.38 1.48 2.54
CA GLY A 46 1.09 1.56 1.89
C GLY A 46 0.91 0.49 0.81
N TYR A 47 -0.15 0.62 0.06
CA TYR A 47 -0.49 -0.32 -1.01
C TYR A 47 -1.17 0.44 -2.16
N ASN A 48 -0.83 0.06 -3.38
CA ASN A 48 -1.26 0.60 -4.68
C ASN A 48 -0.32 1.61 -5.33
N ASN A 49 0.65 2.18 -4.63
CA ASN A 49 1.57 3.19 -5.17
C ASN A 49 0.81 4.30 -5.92
N SER A 50 -0.19 4.84 -5.26
CA SER A 50 -1.06 5.89 -5.81
C SER A 50 -0.36 7.25 -5.82
N MET A 51 -1.02 8.26 -6.38
CA MET A 51 -0.51 9.63 -6.35
C MET A 51 -0.29 10.17 -4.92
N LEU A 52 -0.92 9.57 -3.92
CA LEU A 52 -0.79 9.99 -2.53
C LEU A 52 0.62 9.79 -1.96
N VAL A 53 1.40 8.86 -2.54
CA VAL A 53 2.73 8.52 -2.00
C VAL A 53 3.70 9.70 -2.01
N ASN A 54 3.55 10.60 -2.96
CA ASN A 54 4.38 11.80 -3.10
C ASN A 54 3.76 13.04 -2.43
N CYS A 55 2.55 12.92 -1.90
CA CYS A 55 1.83 14.03 -1.27
C CYS A 55 2.07 14.13 0.25
N CYS A 56 2.83 13.23 0.82
CA CYS A 56 3.12 13.18 2.25
C CYS A 56 4.61 13.36 2.53
N ASP A 57 4.92 13.73 3.76
CA ASP A 57 6.29 13.90 4.23
C ASP A 57 6.48 13.13 5.54
N PRO A 58 7.39 12.14 5.57
CA PRO A 58 8.19 11.64 4.44
C PRO A 58 7.33 10.94 3.38
N GLU A 59 7.86 10.85 2.15
CA GLU A 59 7.17 10.16 1.06
C GLU A 59 6.94 8.69 1.41
N LEU A 60 5.79 8.17 1.01
CA LEU A 60 5.31 6.86 1.44
C LEU A 60 5.90 5.71 0.64
N THR A 61 6.54 4.77 1.32
CA THR A 61 6.87 3.46 0.78
C THR A 61 5.57 2.71 0.51
N SER A 62 5.41 2.17 -0.69
CA SER A 62 4.17 1.50 -1.10
C SER A 62 4.46 0.33 -2.02
N ILE A 63 3.51 -0.59 -2.08
CA ILE A 63 3.56 -1.71 -3.03
C ILE A 63 2.89 -1.28 -4.32
N ASP A 64 3.66 -1.33 -5.41
CA ASP A 64 3.16 -1.05 -6.74
C ASP A 64 2.57 -2.33 -7.34
N ASN A 65 1.28 -2.32 -7.61
CA ASN A 65 0.57 -3.42 -8.24
C ASN A 65 0.75 -3.46 -9.75
N LYS A 66 1.48 -2.51 -10.34
CA LYS A 66 1.61 -2.40 -11.80
C LYS A 66 0.24 -2.37 -12.47
N LEU A 67 -0.61 -1.46 -12.00
CA LEU A 67 -2.02 -1.37 -12.38
C LEU A 67 -2.21 -1.30 -13.90
N GLU A 68 -1.36 -0.58 -14.61
CA GLU A 68 -1.43 -0.47 -16.07
C GLU A 68 -1.26 -1.84 -16.73
N THR A 69 -0.24 -2.61 -16.35
CA THR A 69 -0.01 -3.98 -16.85
C THR A 69 -1.20 -4.87 -16.51
N LEU A 70 -1.72 -4.79 -15.30
CA LEU A 70 -2.87 -5.56 -14.85
C LEU A 70 -4.11 -5.25 -15.70
N CYS A 71 -4.39 -3.98 -15.93
CA CYS A 71 -5.54 -3.55 -16.76
C CYS A 71 -5.41 -4.03 -18.20
N GLN A 72 -4.22 -3.94 -18.80
CA GLN A 72 -3.97 -4.45 -20.15
C GLN A 72 -4.25 -5.95 -20.22
N HIS A 73 -3.78 -6.71 -19.24
CA HIS A 73 -4.02 -8.15 -19.17
C HIS A 73 -5.51 -8.47 -19.01
N LEU A 74 -6.23 -7.74 -18.17
CA LEU A 74 -7.66 -7.91 -17.97
C LEU A 74 -8.44 -7.69 -19.26
N ILE A 75 -8.13 -6.64 -20.01
CA ILE A 75 -8.78 -6.34 -21.29
C ILE A 75 -8.47 -7.44 -22.32
N THR A 76 -7.20 -7.84 -22.44
CA THR A 76 -6.79 -8.92 -23.34
C THR A 76 -7.52 -10.21 -23.03
N THR A 77 -7.63 -10.57 -21.75
CA THR A 77 -8.32 -11.77 -21.30
C THR A 77 -9.81 -11.71 -21.62
N LEU A 78 -10.45 -10.57 -21.34
CA LEU A 78 -11.87 -10.36 -21.63
C LEU A 78 -12.16 -10.48 -23.13
N MET A 79 -11.36 -9.83 -23.96
CA MET A 79 -11.52 -9.90 -25.41
C MET A 79 -11.28 -11.32 -25.93
N GLY A 80 -10.34 -12.05 -25.36
CA GLY A 80 -10.08 -13.45 -25.68
C GLY A 80 -11.30 -14.34 -25.38
N VAL A 81 -11.89 -14.18 -24.19
CA VAL A 81 -13.08 -14.93 -23.77
C VAL A 81 -14.28 -14.63 -24.67
N LEU A 82 -14.52 -13.34 -24.97
CA LEU A 82 -15.61 -12.93 -25.84
C LEU A 82 -15.44 -13.43 -27.28
N GLY A 83 -14.18 -13.60 -27.74
CA GLY A 83 -13.86 -14.17 -29.05
C GLY A 83 -13.87 -15.69 -29.10
N GLY A 84 -14.22 -16.37 -28.01
CA GLY A 84 -14.28 -17.83 -27.95
C GLY A 84 -12.95 -18.53 -27.69
N SER A 85 -11.87 -17.80 -27.39
CA SER A 85 -10.58 -18.35 -27.02
C SER A 85 -10.58 -18.93 -25.62
N GLU A 86 -9.82 -20.00 -25.40
CA GLU A 86 -9.55 -20.49 -24.05
C GLU A 86 -8.53 -19.57 -23.37
N MET A 87 -8.89 -19.04 -22.20
CA MET A 87 -8.01 -18.18 -21.41
C MET A 87 -7.77 -18.81 -20.04
N PRO A 88 -6.61 -18.56 -19.41
CA PRO A 88 -6.34 -19.06 -18.06
C PRO A 88 -7.43 -18.62 -17.10
N LYS A 89 -7.89 -19.52 -16.24
CA LYS A 89 -8.90 -19.21 -15.21
C LYS A 89 -8.37 -18.32 -14.11
N LYS A 90 -7.04 -18.32 -13.91
CA LYS A 90 -6.38 -17.57 -12.87
C LYS A 90 -5.02 -17.11 -13.37
N THR A 91 -4.74 -15.82 -13.20
CA THR A 91 -3.42 -15.24 -13.43
C THR A 91 -3.03 -14.45 -12.19
N VAL A 92 -1.82 -14.69 -11.69
CA VAL A 92 -1.30 -14.02 -10.50
C VAL A 92 -0.19 -13.06 -10.91
N PHE A 93 -0.27 -11.82 -10.43
CA PHE A 93 0.76 -10.80 -10.61
C PHE A 93 1.44 -10.52 -9.28
N SER A 94 2.76 -10.34 -9.34
CA SER A 94 3.54 -9.92 -8.16
C SER A 94 3.64 -8.40 -8.14
N GLY A 95 3.37 -7.81 -6.97
CA GLY A 95 3.64 -6.39 -6.73
C GLY A 95 5.13 -6.15 -6.51
N GLU A 96 5.53 -4.90 -6.58
CA GLU A 96 6.88 -4.45 -6.34
C GLU A 96 6.89 -3.44 -5.18
N LEU A 97 7.80 -3.62 -4.23
CA LEU A 97 7.96 -2.66 -3.15
C LEU A 97 8.76 -1.46 -3.67
N VAL A 98 8.13 -0.28 -3.66
CA VAL A 98 8.78 0.99 -3.99
C VAL A 98 9.14 1.68 -2.68
N LYS A 99 10.41 1.59 -2.33
CA LYS A 99 10.93 2.14 -1.07
C LYS A 99 11.06 3.65 -1.15
N ARG A 100 10.57 4.34 -0.14
CA ARG A 100 10.69 5.79 0.03
C ARG A 100 11.07 6.14 1.46
N GLY A 101 10.63 7.26 1.98
CA GLY A 101 11.05 7.78 3.28
C GLY A 101 10.38 7.17 4.50
N THR A 102 9.30 6.41 4.37
CA THR A 102 8.59 5.83 5.52
C THR A 102 9.12 4.46 5.95
N THR A 103 10.14 3.94 5.29
CA THR A 103 10.88 2.72 5.69
C THR A 103 12.38 2.95 5.64
N LYS A 104 13.11 2.17 6.41
CA LYS A 104 14.59 2.24 6.45
C LYS A 104 15.25 1.64 5.22
#